data_abbe519027eeab85a48ddee8dec361e3
#
_entry.id   abbe519027eeab85a48ddee8dec361e3
#
_cell.length_a   1.000
_cell.length_b   1.000
_cell.length_c   1.000
_cell.angle_alpha   90.00
_cell.angle_beta   90.00
_cell.angle_gamma   90.00
#
_symmetry.space_group_name_H-M   'P 1'
#
loop_
_entity.id
_entity.type
_entity.pdbx_description
1 polymer ?
#
loop_
_entity_poly.entity_id
_entity_poly.type
_entity_poly.pdbx_seq_one_letter_code
_entity_poly.pdbx_strand_id
1 'polypeptide(L)'
;MRSQLRCQSLHAAGGDSRAVARALLAALDKRSGLLLWLADTTQPDHIAAELDAAAPVVVGGVSRAGLIGGQGEYEGKAQVERAVALAVTLPTGATATAFHSSPTGLPDLPAATWEIFATAPPDASPHLLMMGAPPHDAAFPIEPFLASLDRVLPWSNKVGGLLAGSSSLYVGARRHDGGVAGVALQ
;
A
#
# COMPACT_ATOMS: atom_id res chain seq x y z
N MET A 1 -5.29 -8.74 28.10
CA MET A 1 -6.24 -8.48 26.98
C MET A 1 -5.43 -8.60 25.68
N ARG A 2 -5.81 -9.49 24.76
CA ARG A 2 -5.18 -9.54 23.44
C ARG A 2 -5.69 -8.32 22.67
N SER A 3 -4.81 -7.39 22.26
CA SER A 3 -5.17 -6.31 21.36
C SER A 3 -5.59 -6.93 20.03
N GLN A 4 -6.77 -6.57 19.54
CA GLN A 4 -7.27 -7.09 18.27
C GLN A 4 -6.79 -6.18 17.13
N LEU A 5 -6.46 -6.80 15.99
CA LEU A 5 -6.33 -6.10 14.72
C LEU A 5 -7.66 -5.41 14.40
N ARG A 6 -7.62 -4.13 14.09
CA ARG A 6 -8.79 -3.36 13.64
C ARG A 6 -8.50 -2.74 12.29
N CYS A 7 -9.45 -2.89 11.39
CA CYS A 7 -9.38 -2.30 10.06
C CYS A 7 -10.54 -1.32 9.88
N GLN A 8 -10.25 -0.18 9.29
CA GLN A 8 -11.23 0.83 8.92
C GLN A 8 -11.09 1.10 7.42
N SER A 9 -12.16 0.87 6.66
CA SER A 9 -12.23 1.30 5.26
C SER A 9 -12.71 2.74 5.20
N LEU A 10 -11.99 3.56 4.47
CA LEU A 10 -12.25 4.97 4.26
C LEU A 10 -12.50 5.24 2.78
N HIS A 11 -13.37 6.20 2.49
CA HIS A 11 -13.62 6.67 1.14
C HIS A 11 -13.78 8.18 1.15
N ALA A 12 -13.22 8.83 0.14
CA ALA A 12 -13.42 10.26 -0.08
C ALA A 12 -13.51 10.56 -1.58
N ALA A 13 -14.30 11.58 -1.88
CA ALA A 13 -14.41 12.19 -3.20
C ALA A 13 -14.47 13.72 -3.06
N GLY A 14 -13.93 14.44 -4.01
CA GLY A 14 -13.88 15.90 -3.95
C GLY A 14 -13.53 16.55 -5.28
N GLY A 15 -13.52 17.87 -5.27
CA GLY A 15 -13.17 18.68 -6.44
C GLY A 15 -11.66 18.72 -6.73
N ASP A 16 -10.84 18.40 -5.74
CA ASP A 16 -9.38 18.33 -5.88
C ASP A 16 -8.76 17.29 -4.93
N SER A 17 -7.53 16.90 -5.20
CA SER A 17 -6.80 15.85 -4.48
C SER A 17 -6.55 16.20 -3.01
N ARG A 18 -6.34 17.47 -2.67
CA ARG A 18 -6.13 17.91 -1.28
C ARG A 18 -7.41 17.81 -0.47
N ALA A 19 -8.56 18.19 -1.06
CA ALA A 19 -9.85 18.03 -0.40
C ALA A 19 -10.15 16.56 -0.11
N VAL A 20 -9.83 15.68 -1.06
CA VAL A 20 -9.96 14.22 -0.89
C VAL A 20 -9.07 13.71 0.25
N ALA A 21 -7.79 14.09 0.27
CA ALA A 21 -6.87 13.69 1.34
C ALA A 21 -7.34 14.17 2.72
N ARG A 22 -7.77 15.42 2.84
CA ARG A 22 -8.29 15.97 4.11
C ARG A 22 -9.56 15.26 4.59
N ALA A 23 -10.44 14.87 3.68
CA ALA A 23 -11.63 14.09 4.02
C ALA A 23 -11.24 12.70 4.57
N LEU A 24 -10.23 12.03 3.97
CA LEU A 24 -9.69 10.78 4.52
C LEU A 24 -9.09 10.99 5.91
N LEU A 25 -8.28 12.04 6.10
CA LEU A 25 -7.66 12.37 7.39
C LEU A 25 -8.69 12.67 8.48
N ALA A 26 -9.76 13.37 8.14
CA ALA A 26 -10.84 13.70 9.09
C ALA A 26 -11.60 12.45 9.58
N ALA A 27 -11.65 11.40 8.75
CA ALA A 27 -12.31 10.14 9.08
C ALA A 27 -11.37 9.09 9.71
N LEU A 28 -10.06 9.33 9.69
CA LEU A 28 -9.05 8.37 10.14
C LEU A 28 -9.03 8.22 11.66
N ASP A 29 -8.99 6.96 12.15
CA ASP A 29 -8.66 6.69 13.56
C ASP A 29 -7.17 7.01 13.80
N LYS A 30 -6.90 7.94 14.72
CA LYS A 30 -5.55 8.40 15.07
C LYS A 30 -4.64 7.32 15.67
N ARG A 31 -5.18 6.14 15.97
CA ARG A 31 -4.43 4.98 16.46
C ARG A 31 -3.95 4.05 15.34
N SER A 32 -4.19 4.40 14.09
CA SER A 32 -3.76 3.59 12.95
C SER A 32 -2.24 3.56 12.87
N GLY A 33 -1.67 2.35 12.84
CA GLY A 33 -0.23 2.11 12.65
C GLY A 33 0.16 2.01 11.17
N LEU A 34 -0.83 1.73 10.30
CA LEU A 34 -0.65 1.55 8.88
C LEU A 34 -1.83 2.18 8.12
N LEU A 35 -1.52 2.86 7.03
CA LEU A 35 -2.48 3.38 6.06
C LEU A 35 -2.11 2.92 4.65
N LEU A 36 -3.00 2.19 4.01
CA LEU A 36 -2.93 1.86 2.58
C LEU A 36 -3.95 2.70 1.84
N TRP A 37 -3.55 3.34 0.74
CA TRP A 37 -4.49 4.13 -0.06
C TRP A 37 -4.37 3.87 -1.55
N LEU A 38 -5.49 4.01 -2.25
CA LEU A 38 -5.60 4.01 -3.71
C LEU A 38 -6.38 5.24 -4.15
N ALA A 39 -5.94 5.88 -5.21
CA ALA A 39 -6.62 7.05 -5.74
C ALA A 39 -6.78 6.99 -7.26
N ASP A 40 -7.89 7.53 -7.73
CA ASP A 40 -8.09 7.95 -9.12
C ASP A 40 -8.02 9.48 -9.13
N THR A 41 -6.87 10.01 -9.51
CA THR A 41 -6.52 11.42 -9.39
C THR A 41 -5.50 11.84 -10.43
N THR A 42 -5.54 13.10 -10.82
CA THR A 42 -4.53 13.72 -11.69
C THR A 42 -3.33 14.28 -10.90
N GLN A 43 -3.47 14.46 -9.59
CA GLN A 43 -2.45 15.05 -8.71
C GLN A 43 -2.18 14.17 -7.48
N PRO A 44 -1.72 12.93 -7.66
CA PRO A 44 -1.53 11.97 -6.57
C PRO A 44 -0.48 12.42 -5.54
N ASP A 45 0.51 13.23 -5.95
CA ASP A 45 1.54 13.76 -5.05
C ASP A 45 0.94 14.61 -3.92
N HIS A 46 -0.18 15.30 -4.18
CA HIS A 46 -0.89 16.05 -3.14
C HIS A 46 -1.54 15.12 -2.11
N ILE A 47 -2.10 13.98 -2.55
CA ILE A 47 -2.65 12.98 -1.62
C ILE A 47 -1.53 12.38 -0.79
N ALA A 48 -0.45 11.94 -1.42
CA ALA A 48 0.69 11.34 -0.74
C ALA A 48 1.28 12.29 0.31
N ALA A 49 1.51 13.56 -0.04
CA ALA A 49 2.07 14.56 0.88
C ALA A 49 1.17 14.84 2.10
N GLU A 50 -0.15 14.92 1.89
CA GLU A 50 -1.10 15.16 2.99
C GLU A 50 -1.25 13.93 3.90
N LEU A 51 -1.15 12.71 3.33
CA LEU A 51 -1.32 11.46 4.09
C LEU A 51 -0.03 10.97 4.76
N ASP A 52 1.15 11.46 4.38
CA ASP A 52 2.46 10.97 4.86
C ASP A 52 2.58 10.97 6.38
N ALA A 53 2.04 11.99 7.05
CA ALA A 53 2.04 12.08 8.50
C ALA A 53 0.83 11.41 9.19
N ALA A 54 -0.05 10.76 8.43
CA ALA A 54 -1.31 10.22 8.95
C ALA A 54 -1.13 8.96 9.80
N ALA A 55 -0.09 8.17 9.50
CA ALA A 55 0.26 6.95 10.22
C ALA A 55 1.77 6.72 10.16
N PRO A 56 2.35 5.91 11.07
CA PRO A 56 3.77 5.54 11.01
C PRO A 56 4.19 4.87 9.69
N VAL A 57 3.27 4.16 9.07
CA VAL A 57 3.49 3.50 7.77
C VAL A 57 2.38 3.89 6.81
N VAL A 58 2.75 4.51 5.69
CA VAL A 58 1.83 4.93 4.63
C VAL A 58 2.32 4.37 3.29
N VAL A 59 1.45 3.66 2.59
CA VAL A 59 1.73 3.13 1.26
C VAL A 59 0.53 3.38 0.36
N GLY A 60 0.77 3.76 -0.88
CA GLY A 60 -0.33 4.03 -1.80
C GLY A 60 0.01 3.89 -3.27
N GLY A 61 -1.02 4.06 -4.07
CA GLY A 61 -0.90 3.99 -5.52
C GLY A 61 -2.05 4.66 -6.26
N VAL A 62 -1.84 4.83 -7.56
CA VAL A 62 -2.84 5.40 -8.46
C VAL A 62 -3.41 4.29 -9.33
N SER A 63 -4.74 4.20 -9.38
CA SER A 63 -5.47 3.33 -10.31
C SER A 63 -6.36 4.19 -11.20
N ARG A 64 -6.22 4.04 -12.51
CA ARG A 64 -7.05 4.74 -13.49
C ARG A 64 -8.14 3.86 -14.10
N ALA A 65 -8.20 2.60 -13.73
CA ALA A 65 -9.24 1.67 -14.16
C ALA A 65 -10.48 1.69 -13.25
N GLY A 66 -10.37 2.32 -12.10
CA GLY A 66 -11.42 2.39 -11.09
C GLY A 66 -10.92 2.05 -9.70
N LEU A 67 -11.77 2.24 -8.73
CA LEU A 67 -11.52 1.96 -7.32
C LEU A 67 -12.66 1.12 -6.74
N ILE A 68 -12.32 0.18 -5.88
CA ILE A 68 -13.29 -0.59 -5.10
C ILE A 68 -13.07 -0.24 -3.63
N GLY A 69 -14.11 0.19 -2.95
CA GLY A 69 -14.09 0.53 -1.53
C GLY A 69 -15.28 -0.05 -0.79
N GLY A 70 -15.32 0.15 0.52
CA GLY A 70 -16.38 -0.37 1.39
C GLY A 70 -17.80 0.09 1.05
N GLN A 71 -17.96 1.09 0.17
CA GLN A 71 -19.26 1.63 -0.27
C GLN A 71 -19.58 1.31 -1.74
N GLY A 72 -18.76 0.55 -2.44
CA GLY A 72 -19.02 0.14 -3.82
C GLY A 72 -17.81 0.23 -4.74
N GLU A 73 -18.10 0.05 -6.02
CA GLU A 73 -17.16 0.17 -7.12
C GLU A 73 -17.30 1.54 -7.78
N TYR A 74 -16.19 2.16 -8.12
CA TYR A 74 -16.12 3.46 -8.76
C TYR A 74 -15.36 3.35 -10.08
N GLU A 75 -16.06 3.47 -11.19
CA GLU A 75 -15.42 3.51 -12.51
C GLU A 75 -14.73 4.85 -12.76
N GLY A 76 -13.52 4.81 -13.36
CA GLY A 76 -12.61 5.94 -13.56
C GLY A 76 -13.03 7.00 -14.59
N LYS A 77 -14.32 7.26 -14.79
CA LYS A 77 -14.82 8.21 -15.80
C LYS A 77 -15.36 9.53 -15.26
N ALA A 78 -15.31 9.74 -13.97
CA ALA A 78 -15.86 10.96 -13.39
C ALA A 78 -14.80 12.08 -13.33
N GLN A 79 -15.23 13.32 -13.58
CA GLN A 79 -14.44 14.55 -13.35
C GLN A 79 -14.25 14.85 -11.85
N VAL A 80 -14.25 13.80 -11.01
CA VAL A 80 -14.19 13.92 -9.55
C VAL A 80 -12.98 13.10 -9.07
N GLU A 81 -12.09 13.75 -8.38
CA GLU A 81 -10.98 13.12 -7.69
C GLU A 81 -11.50 12.20 -6.59
N ARG A 82 -10.96 10.99 -6.49
CA ARG A 82 -11.42 9.98 -5.53
C ARG A 82 -10.26 9.25 -4.90
N ALA A 83 -10.43 8.83 -3.65
CA ALA A 83 -9.52 7.90 -3.01
C ALA A 83 -10.28 6.98 -2.05
N VAL A 84 -9.74 5.79 -1.91
CA VAL A 84 -10.10 4.82 -0.89
C VAL A 84 -8.88 4.53 -0.04
N ALA A 85 -9.08 4.27 1.24
CA ALA A 85 -7.98 3.89 2.12
C ALA A 85 -8.41 2.79 3.09
N LEU A 86 -7.44 1.98 3.48
CA LEU A 86 -7.54 0.99 4.55
C LEU A 86 -6.61 1.43 5.68
N ALA A 87 -7.17 1.82 6.78
CA ALA A 87 -6.45 2.13 8.00
C ALA A 87 -6.45 0.92 8.94
N VAL A 88 -5.27 0.57 9.44
CA VAL A 88 -5.08 -0.61 10.28
C VAL A 88 -4.45 -0.23 11.61
N THR A 89 -5.13 -0.56 12.70
CA THR A 89 -4.56 -0.49 14.05
C THR A 89 -3.87 -1.83 14.32
N LEU A 90 -2.56 -1.78 14.51
CA LEU A 90 -1.76 -2.97 14.75
C LEU A 90 -1.92 -3.44 16.22
N PRO A 91 -1.92 -4.77 16.47
CA PRO A 91 -1.84 -5.31 17.81
C PRO A 91 -0.52 -4.90 18.52
N THR A 92 -0.52 -4.94 19.85
CA THR A 92 0.71 -4.70 20.63
C THR A 92 1.77 -5.75 20.28
N GLY A 93 2.95 -5.28 19.92
CA GLY A 93 4.08 -6.11 19.51
C GLY A 93 4.13 -6.41 18.01
N ALA A 94 3.07 -6.13 17.25
CA ALA A 94 3.13 -6.22 15.81
C ALA A 94 3.86 -5.00 15.22
N THR A 95 4.61 -5.23 14.15
CA THR A 95 5.33 -4.19 13.41
C THR A 95 4.89 -4.15 11.96
N ALA A 96 4.99 -2.97 11.36
CA ALA A 96 4.81 -2.76 9.94
C ALA A 96 6.02 -2.01 9.39
N THR A 97 6.52 -2.46 8.24
CA THR A 97 7.65 -1.82 7.55
C THR A 97 7.26 -1.62 6.10
N ALA A 98 7.19 -0.37 5.65
CA ALA A 98 6.95 -0.07 4.26
C ALA A 98 8.18 -0.35 3.41
N PHE A 99 7.97 -0.76 2.16
CA PHE A 99 9.04 -1.01 1.21
C PHE A 99 8.64 -0.66 -0.21
N HIS A 100 9.64 -0.49 -1.05
CA HIS A 100 9.52 -0.52 -2.50
C HIS A 100 10.42 -1.61 -3.06
N SER A 101 10.05 -2.15 -4.21
CA SER A 101 10.86 -3.09 -4.99
C SER A 101 10.74 -2.76 -6.45
N SER A 102 11.85 -2.80 -7.17
CA SER A 102 11.80 -2.80 -8.64
C SER A 102 11.13 -4.08 -9.15
N PRO A 103 10.61 -4.12 -10.39
CA PRO A 103 9.95 -5.31 -10.93
C PRO A 103 10.81 -6.58 -10.95
N THR A 104 12.12 -6.42 -10.94
CA THR A 104 13.10 -7.52 -10.99
C THR A 104 13.93 -7.64 -9.71
N GLY A 105 13.67 -6.78 -8.71
CA GLY A 105 14.42 -6.74 -7.46
C GLY A 105 13.69 -7.39 -6.30
N LEU A 106 14.35 -7.42 -5.16
CA LEU A 106 13.74 -7.73 -3.86
C LEU A 106 13.30 -6.44 -3.18
N PRO A 107 12.37 -6.51 -2.20
CA PRO A 107 12.00 -5.37 -1.36
C PRO A 107 13.22 -4.68 -0.74
N ASP A 108 13.23 -3.35 -0.75
CA ASP A 108 14.27 -2.50 -0.16
C ASP A 108 14.12 -2.36 1.36
N LEU A 109 13.92 -3.48 2.04
CA LEU A 109 13.78 -3.53 3.49
C LEU A 109 15.12 -3.30 4.19
N PRO A 110 15.12 -2.71 5.39
CA PRO A 110 16.31 -2.62 6.23
C PRO A 110 16.94 -3.99 6.49
N ALA A 111 18.27 -4.06 6.58
CA ALA A 111 19.01 -5.31 6.81
C ALA A 111 18.51 -6.08 8.05
N ALA A 112 18.22 -5.36 9.15
CA ALA A 112 17.66 -5.96 10.36
C ALA A 112 16.30 -6.61 10.12
N THR A 113 15.46 -6.03 9.26
CA THR A 113 14.16 -6.62 8.87
C THR A 113 14.36 -7.88 8.05
N TRP A 114 15.32 -7.89 7.10
CA TRP A 114 15.68 -9.08 6.34
C TRP A 114 16.19 -10.22 7.23
N GLU A 115 17.02 -9.90 8.23
CA GLU A 115 17.53 -10.89 9.18
C GLU A 115 16.39 -11.56 9.97
N ILE A 116 15.43 -10.77 10.46
CA ILE A 116 14.25 -11.29 11.14
C ILE A 116 13.45 -12.20 10.19
N PHE A 117 13.23 -11.79 8.94
CA PHE A 117 12.47 -12.58 7.96
C PHE A 117 13.16 -13.91 7.61
N ALA A 118 14.48 -13.90 7.49
CA ALA A 118 15.26 -15.09 7.16
C ALA A 118 15.30 -16.11 8.31
N THR A 119 15.18 -15.66 9.55
CA THR A 119 15.28 -16.49 10.76
C THR A 119 13.93 -16.80 11.40
N ALA A 120 12.84 -16.16 10.98
CA ALA A 120 11.50 -16.42 11.51
C ALA A 120 11.06 -17.85 11.22
N PRO A 121 10.53 -18.58 12.23
CA PRO A 121 9.92 -19.86 11.99
C PRO A 121 8.63 -19.71 11.16
N PRO A 122 8.13 -20.81 10.53
CA PRO A 122 6.97 -20.74 9.63
C PRO A 122 5.72 -20.08 10.21
N ASP A 123 5.48 -20.26 11.49
CA ASP A 123 4.34 -19.73 12.24
C ASP A 123 4.48 -18.24 12.65
N ALA A 124 5.71 -17.71 12.55
CA ALA A 124 6.02 -16.30 12.80
C ALA A 124 6.56 -15.57 11.55
N SER A 125 6.41 -16.19 10.38
CA SER A 125 6.86 -15.58 9.12
C SER A 125 6.07 -14.30 8.82
N PRO A 126 6.71 -13.28 8.28
CA PRO A 126 6.06 -12.02 7.95
C PRO A 126 5.02 -12.20 6.86
N HIS A 127 4.03 -11.33 6.86
CA HIS A 127 3.05 -11.22 5.79
C HIS A 127 3.31 -9.99 4.94
N LEU A 128 3.19 -10.12 3.62
CA LEU A 128 3.39 -9.00 2.70
C LEU A 128 2.05 -8.55 2.10
N LEU A 129 1.73 -7.27 2.28
CA LEU A 129 0.66 -6.59 1.56
C LEU A 129 1.29 -5.75 0.46
N MET A 130 0.91 -5.98 -0.81
CA MET A 130 1.63 -5.43 -1.95
C MET A 130 0.70 -4.81 -2.99
N MET A 131 1.13 -3.70 -3.55
CA MET A 131 0.54 -3.09 -4.74
C MET A 131 1.61 -3.05 -5.84
N GLY A 132 1.36 -3.73 -6.95
CA GLY A 132 2.24 -3.71 -8.12
C GLY A 132 1.73 -2.73 -9.17
N ALA A 133 2.63 -2.00 -9.79
CA ALA A 133 2.34 -1.19 -10.96
C ALA A 133 3.35 -1.49 -12.08
N PRO A 134 2.88 -1.62 -13.33
CA PRO A 134 3.80 -1.81 -14.45
C PRO A 134 4.74 -0.60 -14.55
N PRO A 135 6.01 -0.82 -14.91
CA PRO A 135 6.85 0.28 -15.35
C PRO A 135 6.22 0.97 -16.58
N HIS A 136 6.60 2.23 -16.83
CA HIS A 136 6.11 2.93 -18.00
C HIS A 136 6.42 2.12 -19.27
N ASP A 137 5.41 1.89 -20.10
CA ASP A 137 5.47 1.16 -21.38
C ASP A 137 5.89 -0.34 -21.30
N ALA A 138 5.78 -0.98 -20.14
CA ALA A 138 6.06 -2.40 -19.99
C ALA A 138 5.01 -3.14 -19.14
N ALA A 139 4.85 -4.45 -19.40
CA ALA A 139 4.06 -5.31 -18.53
C ALA A 139 4.80 -5.59 -17.21
N PHE A 140 4.06 -5.68 -16.10
CA PHE A 140 4.66 -6.08 -14.83
C PHE A 140 4.95 -7.58 -14.83
N PRO A 141 6.22 -8.01 -14.59
CA PRO A 141 6.61 -9.41 -14.61
C PRO A 141 6.22 -10.12 -13.31
N ILE A 142 4.91 -10.33 -13.08
CA ILE A 142 4.38 -10.81 -11.80
C ILE A 142 4.90 -12.19 -11.41
N GLU A 143 4.97 -13.14 -12.34
CA GLU A 143 5.42 -14.50 -12.05
C GLU A 143 6.90 -14.56 -11.63
N PRO A 144 7.87 -13.98 -12.37
CA PRO A 144 9.26 -13.91 -11.93
C PRO A 144 9.44 -13.17 -10.60
N PHE A 145 8.67 -12.10 -10.37
CA PHE A 145 8.70 -11.34 -9.13
C PHE A 145 8.26 -12.21 -7.94
N LEU A 146 7.10 -12.86 -8.03
CA LEU A 146 6.60 -13.74 -6.97
C LEU A 146 7.52 -14.93 -6.74
N ALA A 147 8.05 -15.55 -7.80
CA ALA A 147 9.02 -16.65 -7.67
C ALA A 147 10.32 -16.23 -6.93
N SER A 148 10.76 -14.98 -7.12
CA SER A 148 11.90 -14.43 -6.38
C SER A 148 11.58 -14.24 -4.90
N LEU A 149 10.39 -13.73 -4.58
CA LEU A 149 9.93 -13.61 -3.19
C LEU A 149 9.73 -14.96 -2.53
N ASP A 150 9.16 -15.95 -3.23
CA ASP A 150 8.95 -17.30 -2.70
C ASP A 150 10.25 -18.01 -2.36
N ARG A 151 11.32 -17.70 -3.10
CA ARG A 151 12.66 -18.25 -2.83
C ARG A 151 13.25 -17.71 -1.53
N VAL A 152 13.06 -16.43 -1.24
CA VAL A 152 13.68 -15.78 -0.06
C VAL A 152 12.75 -15.72 1.15
N LEU A 153 11.44 -15.79 0.93
CA LEU A 153 10.40 -15.72 1.96
C LEU A 153 9.35 -16.84 1.73
N PRO A 154 9.76 -18.11 1.82
CA PRO A 154 8.91 -19.25 1.43
C PRO A 154 7.66 -19.41 2.31
N TRP A 155 7.71 -18.97 3.55
CA TRP A 155 6.63 -19.10 4.52
C TRP A 155 5.73 -17.88 4.64
N SER A 156 6.07 -16.79 3.96
CA SER A 156 5.30 -15.55 4.00
C SER A 156 4.03 -15.65 3.17
N ASN A 157 2.91 -15.20 3.72
CA ASN A 157 1.73 -14.93 2.92
C ASN A 157 1.93 -13.63 2.14
N LYS A 158 1.66 -13.69 0.86
CA LYS A 158 1.78 -12.56 -0.08
C LYS A 158 0.39 -12.23 -0.61
N VAL A 159 -0.11 -11.07 -0.27
CA VAL A 159 -1.45 -10.59 -0.67
C VAL A 159 -1.31 -9.25 -1.36
N GLY A 160 -2.04 -9.06 -2.44
CA GLY A 160 -2.00 -7.79 -3.15
C GLY A 160 -2.65 -7.83 -4.52
N GLY A 161 -2.38 -6.81 -5.32
CA GLY A 161 -2.92 -6.68 -6.66
C GLY A 161 -2.10 -5.77 -7.54
N LEU A 162 -2.42 -5.77 -8.83
CA LEU A 162 -1.83 -4.88 -9.81
C LEU A 162 -2.72 -3.66 -10.03
N LEU A 163 -2.09 -2.49 -10.06
CA LEU A 163 -2.74 -1.24 -10.44
C LEU A 163 -2.84 -1.16 -11.96
N ALA A 164 -3.98 -0.74 -12.46
CA ALA A 164 -4.21 -0.60 -13.87
C ALA A 164 -4.15 0.87 -14.32
N GLY A 165 -3.58 1.11 -15.49
CA GLY A 165 -3.55 2.42 -16.14
C GLY A 165 -2.64 3.48 -15.47
N SER A 166 -1.80 3.08 -14.52
CA SER A 166 -0.84 3.96 -13.88
C SER A 166 0.40 3.20 -13.44
N SER A 167 1.55 3.88 -13.45
CA SER A 167 2.82 3.37 -12.89
C SER A 167 3.16 4.00 -11.54
N SER A 168 2.32 4.90 -10.99
CA SER A 168 2.68 5.66 -9.79
C SER A 168 2.34 4.89 -8.52
N LEU A 169 3.36 4.60 -7.73
CA LEU A 169 3.32 4.02 -6.39
C LEU A 169 3.94 4.99 -5.39
N TYR A 170 3.57 4.85 -4.12
CA TYR A 170 4.03 5.74 -3.06
C TYR A 170 4.41 4.94 -1.80
N VAL A 171 5.56 5.30 -1.22
CA VAL A 171 5.97 4.90 0.12
C VAL A 171 6.18 6.19 0.90
N GLY A 172 5.30 6.46 1.86
CA GLY A 172 5.14 7.79 2.44
C GLY A 172 4.78 8.81 1.35
N ALA A 173 5.43 9.95 1.35
CA ALA A 173 5.33 10.96 0.29
C ALA A 173 6.20 10.66 -0.95
N ARG A 174 7.08 9.65 -0.89
CA ARG A 174 8.01 9.35 -1.99
C ARG A 174 7.32 8.59 -3.10
N ARG A 175 7.34 9.17 -4.31
CA ARG A 175 6.86 8.55 -5.53
C ARG A 175 7.87 7.57 -6.13
N HIS A 176 7.35 6.48 -6.67
CA HIS A 176 8.08 5.49 -7.46
C HIS A 176 7.32 5.22 -8.76
N ASP A 177 8.05 5.12 -9.87
CA ASP A 177 7.49 4.87 -11.20
C ASP A 177 7.61 3.38 -11.54
N GLY A 178 6.55 2.64 -11.24
CA GLY A 178 6.49 1.18 -11.41
C GLY A 178 7.16 0.40 -10.29
N GLY A 179 7.05 -0.93 -10.38
CA GLY A 179 7.54 -1.85 -9.37
C GLY A 179 6.45 -2.31 -8.41
N VAL A 180 6.83 -2.54 -7.17
CA VAL A 180 5.93 -2.92 -6.07
C VAL A 180 6.17 -2.02 -4.89
N ALA A 181 5.11 -1.40 -4.37
CA ALA A 181 5.10 -0.80 -3.05
C ALA A 181 4.30 -1.69 -2.10
N GLY A 182 4.74 -1.82 -0.87
CA GLY A 182 4.06 -2.71 0.06
C GLY A 182 4.47 -2.50 1.50
N VAL A 183 3.91 -3.36 2.33
CA VAL A 183 4.15 -3.42 3.76
C VAL A 183 4.46 -4.84 4.16
N ALA A 184 5.53 -5.01 4.91
CA ALA A 184 5.86 -6.22 5.63
C ALA A 184 5.29 -6.12 7.05
N LEU A 185 4.46 -7.10 7.42
CA LEU A 185 3.81 -7.21 8.74
C LEU A 185 4.43 -8.36 9.52
N GLN A 186 4.72 -8.10 10.78
CA GLN A 186 5.29 -9.04 11.74
C GLN A 186 4.53 -9.03 13.05
#